data_eb3c9ab480d6aadbc789214913cb78cd
#
_entry.id   eb3c9ab480d6aadbc789214913cb78cd
#
_cell.length_a   1.000
_cell.length_b   1.000
_cell.length_c   1.000
_cell.angle_alpha   90.00
_cell.angle_beta   90.00
_cell.angle_gamma   90.00
#
_symmetry.space_group_name_H-M   'P 1'
#
loop_
_entity.id
_entity.type
_entity.pdbx_description
1 polymer ?
#
loop_
_entity_poly.entity_id
_entity_poly.type
_entity_poly.pdbx_seq_one_letter_code
_entity_poly.pdbx_strand_id
1 'polypeptide(L)'
;YKPFPFIVEQMPDVLAAADLVMSRAGANTIWEAAAAGKPMLLLPLEKGSSRGDQIENAQFFTEQGAAITLSGKDTTPDALCGVLTRLLKNPEELKAMAQASAALADEKPAVKIAHLLQQWITE
;
A
#
# COMPACT_ATOMS: atom_id res chain seq x y z
N TYR A 1 -16.58 6.73 12.63
CA TYR A 1 -15.63 7.64 11.95
C TYR A 1 -14.91 8.52 12.99
N LYS A 2 -13.59 8.50 12.97
CA LYS A 2 -12.74 9.27 13.87
C LYS A 2 -11.73 10.06 13.04
N PRO A 3 -11.98 11.36 12.77
CA PRO A 3 -11.07 12.18 11.99
C PRO A 3 -9.85 12.60 12.80
N PHE A 4 -8.69 12.58 12.14
CA PHE A 4 -7.45 13.15 12.65
C PHE A 4 -6.97 14.19 11.62
N PRO A 5 -6.78 15.46 12.01
CA PRO A 5 -6.35 16.50 11.08
C PRO A 5 -4.94 16.26 10.56
N PHE A 6 -4.08 15.65 11.38
CA PHE A 6 -2.72 15.32 11.03
C PHE A 6 -2.18 14.21 11.95
N ILE A 7 -1.42 13.26 11.40
CA ILE A 7 -0.77 12.18 12.15
C ILE A 7 0.69 12.13 11.71
N VAL A 8 1.62 12.19 12.64
CA VAL A 8 3.06 12.12 12.37
C VAL A 8 3.68 10.99 13.17
N GLU A 9 3.94 11.22 14.45
CA GLU A 9 4.65 10.29 15.32
C GLU A 9 3.86 8.99 15.58
N GLN A 10 2.51 9.09 15.60
CA GLN A 10 1.62 7.95 15.83
C GLN A 10 1.29 7.15 14.55
N MET A 11 1.82 7.53 13.36
CA MET A 11 1.49 6.84 12.11
C MET A 11 1.82 5.34 12.15
N PRO A 12 2.96 4.90 12.71
CA PRO A 12 3.24 3.46 12.85
C PRO A 12 2.19 2.73 13.69
N ASP A 13 1.72 3.32 14.78
CA ASP A 13 0.70 2.72 15.65
C ASP A 13 -0.67 2.66 14.96
N VAL A 14 -1.02 3.71 14.21
CA VAL A 14 -2.25 3.74 13.40
C VAL A 14 -2.23 2.67 12.33
N LEU A 15 -1.12 2.53 11.62
CA LEU A 15 -0.94 1.45 10.63
C LEU A 15 -0.99 0.08 11.31
N ALA A 16 -0.32 -0.10 12.45
CA ALA A 16 -0.35 -1.36 13.18
C ALA A 16 -1.76 -1.76 13.62
N ALA A 17 -2.58 -0.80 14.00
CA ALA A 17 -3.97 -1.02 14.43
C ALA A 17 -4.97 -1.22 13.27
N ALA A 18 -4.61 -0.88 12.04
CA ALA A 18 -5.49 -0.99 10.89
C ALA A 18 -5.68 -2.45 10.43
N ASP A 19 -6.90 -2.81 10.04
CA ASP A 19 -7.20 -4.07 9.37
C ASP A 19 -7.05 -3.97 7.84
N LEU A 20 -7.22 -2.78 7.29
CA LEU A 20 -7.12 -2.45 5.87
C LEU A 20 -6.67 -1.00 5.72
N VAL A 21 -5.75 -0.75 4.82
CA VAL A 21 -5.33 0.62 4.46
C VAL A 21 -5.96 1.00 3.12
N MET A 22 -6.73 2.09 3.12
CA MET A 22 -7.26 2.67 1.90
C MET A 22 -6.57 4.00 1.63
N SER A 23 -5.91 4.13 0.48
CA SER A 23 -5.12 5.31 0.16
C SER A 23 -4.92 5.52 -1.35
N ARG A 24 -4.32 6.66 -1.70
CA ARG A 24 -3.64 6.84 -2.98
C ARG A 24 -2.41 5.91 -3.04
N ALA A 25 -1.88 5.67 -4.24
CA ALA A 25 -0.75 4.77 -4.44
C ALA A 25 0.61 5.51 -4.51
N GLY A 26 0.80 6.48 -3.63
CA GLY A 26 2.09 7.14 -3.45
C GLY A 26 3.12 6.19 -2.82
N ALA A 27 4.36 6.20 -3.32
CA ALA A 27 5.38 5.23 -2.93
C ALA A 27 5.60 5.13 -1.42
N ASN A 28 5.72 6.24 -0.71
CA ASN A 28 5.95 6.21 0.73
C ASN A 28 4.82 5.50 1.48
N THR A 29 3.56 5.89 1.20
CA THR A 29 2.39 5.32 1.88
C THR A 29 2.23 3.83 1.66
N ILE A 30 2.39 3.36 0.40
CA ILE A 30 2.21 1.93 0.11
C ILE A 30 3.33 1.07 0.68
N TRP A 31 4.58 1.57 0.70
CA TRP A 31 5.69 0.84 1.32
C TRP A 31 5.64 0.85 2.84
N GLU A 32 5.15 1.92 3.47
CA GLU A 32 4.87 1.96 4.91
C GLU A 32 3.75 0.97 5.30
N ALA A 33 2.67 0.91 4.51
CA ALA A 33 1.61 -0.08 4.70
C ALA A 33 2.12 -1.52 4.51
N ALA A 34 2.99 -1.76 3.52
CA ALA A 34 3.62 -3.05 3.30
C ALA A 34 4.52 -3.45 4.45
N ALA A 35 5.35 -2.53 4.95
CA ALA A 35 6.21 -2.77 6.12
C ALA A 35 5.40 -3.11 7.39
N ALA A 36 4.20 -2.55 7.52
CA ALA A 36 3.26 -2.88 8.58
C ALA A 36 2.44 -4.16 8.29
N GLY A 37 2.66 -4.84 7.15
CA GLY A 37 1.96 -6.05 6.76
C GLY A 37 0.47 -5.85 6.54
N LYS A 38 0.06 -4.71 5.96
CA LYS A 38 -1.35 -4.37 5.83
C LYS A 38 -1.89 -4.62 4.42
N PRO A 39 -3.09 -5.22 4.29
CA PRO A 39 -3.80 -5.27 3.02
C PRO A 39 -4.18 -3.86 2.58
N MET A 40 -4.21 -3.63 1.28
CA MET A 40 -4.44 -2.29 0.73
C MET A 40 -5.60 -2.26 -0.26
N LEU A 41 -6.39 -1.18 -0.21
CA LEU A 41 -7.30 -0.76 -1.26
C LEU A 41 -6.78 0.54 -1.85
N LEU A 42 -6.29 0.48 -3.08
CA LEU A 42 -5.58 1.59 -3.71
C LEU A 42 -6.46 2.34 -4.71
N LEU A 43 -6.41 3.65 -4.63
CA LEU A 43 -7.11 4.61 -5.49
C LEU A 43 -6.07 5.53 -6.13
N PRO A 44 -5.32 5.06 -7.15
CA PRO A 44 -4.22 5.83 -7.72
C PRO A 44 -4.71 7.12 -8.38
N LEU A 45 -3.88 8.14 -8.36
CA LEU A 45 -4.11 9.34 -9.16
C LEU A 45 -3.95 9.02 -10.65
N GLU A 46 -4.86 9.57 -11.46
CA GLU A 46 -4.86 9.44 -12.91
C GLU A 46 -3.64 10.14 -13.55
N LYS A 47 -3.29 9.71 -14.77
CA LYS A 47 -2.34 10.41 -15.63
C LYS A 47 -2.86 11.82 -15.87
N GLY A 48 -2.06 12.83 -15.58
CA GLY A 48 -2.46 14.24 -15.65
C GLY A 48 -2.53 14.91 -14.28
N SER A 49 -2.85 14.18 -13.22
CA SER A 49 -2.71 14.62 -11.83
C SER A 49 -1.41 14.11 -11.19
N SER A 50 -0.76 13.14 -11.83
CA SER A 50 0.53 12.59 -11.45
C SER A 50 1.33 12.23 -12.71
N ARG A 51 2.60 11.84 -12.54
CA ARG A 51 3.47 11.35 -13.64
C ARG A 51 3.07 9.95 -14.14
N GLY A 52 2.01 9.35 -13.61
CA GLY A 52 1.58 7.98 -13.90
C GLY A 52 2.21 6.93 -12.99
N ASP A 53 3.14 7.31 -12.15
CA ASP A 53 3.83 6.44 -11.17
C ASP A 53 2.87 5.75 -10.19
N GLN A 54 1.80 6.43 -9.78
CA GLN A 54 0.81 5.85 -8.87
C GLN A 54 0.03 4.69 -9.49
N ILE A 55 -0.25 4.74 -10.79
CA ILE A 55 -0.92 3.64 -11.50
C ILE A 55 0.01 2.42 -11.55
N GLU A 56 1.27 2.62 -11.89
CA GLU A 56 2.28 1.56 -11.92
C GLU A 56 2.52 0.95 -10.53
N ASN A 57 2.62 1.79 -9.51
CA ASN A 57 2.73 1.35 -8.13
C ASN A 57 1.54 0.48 -7.70
N ALA A 58 0.31 0.95 -7.97
CA ALA A 58 -0.91 0.23 -7.64
C ALA A 58 -0.99 -1.12 -8.36
N GLN A 59 -0.62 -1.14 -9.63
CA GLN A 59 -0.58 -2.36 -10.43
C GLN A 59 0.39 -3.38 -9.83
N PHE A 60 1.62 -2.97 -9.52
CA PHE A 60 2.62 -3.85 -8.90
C PHE A 60 2.08 -4.52 -7.63
N PHE A 61 1.51 -3.75 -6.69
CA PHE A 61 0.98 -4.30 -5.44
C PHE A 61 -0.24 -5.21 -5.66
N THR A 62 -1.05 -4.92 -6.67
CA THR A 62 -2.19 -5.77 -7.06
C THR A 62 -1.74 -7.09 -7.64
N GLU A 63 -0.75 -7.10 -8.53
CA GLU A 63 -0.16 -8.30 -9.13
C GLU A 63 0.51 -9.20 -8.09
N GLN A 64 1.05 -8.62 -7.02
CA GLN A 64 1.63 -9.36 -5.90
C GLN A 64 0.57 -9.86 -4.90
N GLY A 65 -0.70 -9.54 -5.11
CA GLY A 65 -1.79 -9.95 -4.22
C GLY A 65 -1.88 -9.16 -2.90
N ALA A 66 -1.14 -8.07 -2.78
CA ALA A 66 -1.10 -7.22 -1.57
C ALA A 66 -2.18 -6.13 -1.57
N ALA A 67 -2.75 -5.83 -2.74
CA ALA A 67 -3.72 -4.76 -2.91
C ALA A 67 -4.85 -5.13 -3.86
N ILE A 68 -5.97 -4.40 -3.72
CA ILE A 68 -7.00 -4.25 -4.74
C ILE A 68 -6.94 -2.80 -5.20
N THR A 69 -7.04 -2.58 -6.51
CA THR A 69 -7.02 -1.25 -7.11
C THR A 69 -8.35 -0.92 -7.76
N LEU A 70 -8.88 0.26 -7.45
CA LEU A 70 -9.96 0.89 -8.18
C LEU A 70 -9.40 2.14 -8.86
N SER A 71 -9.54 2.25 -10.18
CA SER A 71 -9.03 3.38 -10.97
C SER A 71 -10.01 3.82 -12.04
N GLY A 72 -9.90 5.07 -12.46
CA GLY A 72 -10.70 5.63 -13.53
C GLY A 72 -12.19 5.51 -13.28
N LYS A 73 -12.91 4.97 -14.25
CA LYS A 73 -14.37 4.81 -14.22
C LYS A 73 -14.87 3.86 -13.14
N ASP A 74 -13.99 2.98 -12.63
CA ASP A 74 -14.34 2.00 -11.60
C ASP A 74 -14.28 2.60 -10.19
N THR A 75 -13.78 3.82 -10.04
CA THR A 75 -13.74 4.54 -8.77
C THR A 75 -15.09 5.23 -8.50
N THR A 76 -16.10 4.43 -8.25
CA THR A 76 -17.43 4.91 -7.86
C THR A 76 -17.71 4.61 -6.39
N PRO A 77 -18.60 5.37 -5.72
CA PRO A 77 -19.00 5.08 -4.34
C PRO A 77 -19.53 3.65 -4.16
N ASP A 78 -20.33 3.16 -5.11
CA ASP A 78 -20.91 1.82 -5.06
C ASP A 78 -19.83 0.73 -5.20
N ALA A 79 -18.90 0.88 -6.13
CA ALA A 79 -17.78 -0.03 -6.30
C ALA A 79 -16.89 -0.06 -5.04
N LEU A 80 -16.60 1.11 -4.48
CA LEU A 80 -15.82 1.25 -3.25
C LEU A 80 -16.52 0.54 -2.08
N CYS A 81 -17.80 0.82 -1.86
CA CYS A 81 -18.60 0.16 -0.81
C CYS A 81 -18.66 -1.35 -1.02
N GLY A 82 -18.81 -1.81 -2.27
CA GLY A 82 -18.82 -3.22 -2.63
C GLY A 82 -17.52 -3.93 -2.26
N VAL A 83 -16.39 -3.37 -2.63
CA VAL A 83 -15.05 -3.93 -2.31
C VAL A 83 -14.83 -3.93 -0.80
N LEU A 84 -15.08 -2.82 -0.11
CA LEU A 84 -14.93 -2.73 1.34
C LEU A 84 -15.79 -3.75 2.08
N THR A 85 -17.06 -3.86 1.70
CA THR A 85 -17.99 -4.83 2.31
C THR A 85 -17.51 -6.26 2.10
N ARG A 86 -17.04 -6.59 0.90
CA ARG A 86 -16.51 -7.93 0.59
C ARG A 86 -15.28 -8.24 1.45
N LEU A 87 -14.30 -7.35 1.48
CA LEU A 87 -13.06 -7.54 2.23
C LEU A 87 -13.32 -7.68 3.73
N LEU A 88 -14.13 -6.80 4.31
CA LEU A 88 -14.43 -6.83 5.74
C LEU A 88 -15.23 -8.08 6.16
N LYS A 89 -15.94 -8.71 5.23
CA LYS A 89 -16.66 -10.00 5.46
C LYS A 89 -15.81 -11.23 5.16
N ASN A 90 -14.61 -11.07 4.62
CA ASN A 90 -13.73 -12.17 4.24
C ASN A 90 -12.36 -12.07 4.95
N PRO A 91 -12.26 -12.49 6.21
CA PRO A 91 -11.01 -12.44 6.97
C PRO A 91 -9.86 -13.21 6.33
N GLU A 92 -10.14 -14.29 5.62
CA GLU A 92 -9.12 -15.11 4.95
C GLU A 92 -8.50 -14.36 3.77
N GLU A 93 -9.31 -13.61 3.01
CA GLU A 93 -8.80 -12.75 1.93
C GLU A 93 -7.92 -11.63 2.49
N LEU A 94 -8.37 -10.94 3.54
CA LEU A 94 -7.57 -9.91 4.21
C LEU A 94 -6.25 -10.47 4.73
N LYS A 95 -6.27 -11.65 5.33
CA LYS A 95 -5.08 -12.31 5.84
C LYS A 95 -4.10 -12.69 4.72
N ALA A 96 -4.59 -13.22 3.61
CA ALA A 96 -3.76 -13.54 2.46
C ALA A 96 -3.11 -12.27 1.87
N MET A 97 -3.86 -11.19 1.73
CA MET A 97 -3.36 -9.90 1.28
C MET A 97 -2.32 -9.31 2.26
N ALA A 98 -2.55 -9.43 3.56
CA ALA A 98 -1.61 -8.98 4.59
C ALA A 98 -0.28 -9.75 4.52
N GLN A 99 -0.32 -11.05 4.32
CA GLN A 99 0.87 -11.89 4.14
C GLN A 99 1.64 -11.52 2.87
N ALA A 100 0.94 -11.31 1.75
CA ALA A 100 1.53 -10.87 0.50
C ALA A 100 2.19 -9.48 0.65
N SER A 101 1.53 -8.56 1.34
CA SER A 101 2.04 -7.23 1.65
C SER A 101 3.32 -7.29 2.48
N ALA A 102 3.32 -8.04 3.57
CA ALA A 102 4.50 -8.23 4.43
C ALA A 102 5.68 -8.85 3.68
N ALA A 103 5.42 -9.79 2.75
CA ALA A 103 6.46 -10.44 1.96
C ALA A 103 7.18 -9.49 0.98
N LEU A 104 6.57 -8.37 0.62
CA LEU A 104 7.19 -7.35 -0.24
C LEU A 104 8.13 -6.43 0.53
N ALA A 105 7.90 -6.26 1.83
CA ALA A 105 8.68 -5.35 2.66
C ALA A 105 10.08 -5.91 2.93
N ASP A 106 11.09 -5.07 2.72
CA ASP A 106 12.45 -5.36 3.14
C ASP A 106 12.70 -4.74 4.51
N GLU A 107 13.19 -5.55 5.43
CA GLU A 107 13.47 -5.08 6.80
C GLU A 107 14.63 -4.07 6.86
N LYS A 108 15.54 -4.09 5.87
CA LYS A 108 16.76 -3.28 5.89
C LYS A 108 17.12 -2.70 4.50
N PRO A 109 16.25 -1.93 3.86
CA PRO A 109 16.54 -1.41 2.52
C PRO A 109 17.77 -0.50 2.48
N ALA A 110 17.98 0.33 3.51
CA ALA A 110 19.13 1.22 3.61
C ALA A 110 20.46 0.43 3.68
N VAL A 111 20.50 -0.68 4.39
CA VAL A 111 21.69 -1.55 4.48
C VAL A 111 21.99 -2.19 3.14
N LYS A 112 20.98 -2.66 2.41
CA LYS A 112 21.17 -3.21 1.05
C LYS A 112 21.72 -2.17 0.09
N ILE A 113 21.17 -0.96 0.12
CA ILE A 113 21.67 0.16 -0.71
C ILE A 113 23.13 0.48 -0.35
N ALA A 114 23.46 0.56 0.93
CA ALA A 114 24.82 0.81 1.38
C ALA A 114 25.80 -0.26 0.89
N HIS A 115 25.44 -1.54 0.97
CA HIS A 115 26.27 -2.64 0.45
C HIS A 115 26.47 -2.56 -1.06
N LEU A 116 25.41 -2.25 -1.83
CA LEU A 116 25.53 -2.06 -3.28
C LEU A 116 26.48 -0.92 -3.63
N LEU A 117 26.37 0.21 -2.93
CA LEU A 117 27.25 1.35 -3.13
C LEU A 117 28.70 1.01 -2.79
N GLN A 118 28.94 0.29 -1.70
CA GLN A 118 30.28 -0.17 -1.34
C GLN A 118 30.91 -1.06 -2.41
N GLN A 119 30.15 -1.98 -3.01
CA GLN A 119 30.65 -2.82 -4.09
C GLN A 119 31.12 -2.00 -5.30
N TRP A 120 30.38 -0.94 -5.67
CA TRP A 120 30.73 -0.08 -6.80
C TRP A 120 31.93 0.85 -6.56
N ILE A 121 32.21 1.17 -5.30
CA ILE A 121 33.36 2.02 -4.92
C ILE A 121 34.66 1.20 -4.86
N THR A 122 34.56 -0.12 -4.64
CA THR A 122 35.72 -1.01 -4.50
C THR A 122 36.15 -1.68 -5.82
N GLU A 123 35.42 -1.50 -6.89
CA GLU A 123 35.80 -1.84 -8.28
C GLU A 123 36.49 -0.63 -8.97
#